data_d4d9eb48a33e24454534fd016e12211e
#
_entry.id   d4d9eb48a33e24454534fd016e12211e
#
_cell.length_a   1.000
_cell.length_b   1.000
_cell.length_c   1.000
_cell.angle_alpha   90.00
_cell.angle_beta   90.00
_cell.angle_gamma   90.00
#
_symmetry.space_group_name_H-M   'P 1'
#
loop_
_entity.id
_entity.type
_entity.pdbx_description
1 polymer ?
#
loop_
_entity_poly.entity_id
_entity_poly.type
_entity_poly.pdbx_seq_one_letter_code
_entity_poly.pdbx_strand_id
1 'polypeptide(L)'
;AELQNHRNELKGKVVYCNCDDPTSSNFVRYLCDNFNAYGLKALIATHYIDPQTSTQKPVKLTVSRADNAEGFIRELTTLEGDGDFRSEECIAILNSADIVITNPPFSLWRDFIDLIIASNKTFILLGTIHAINYQSILDGVKAGKITTGYTNFNKTLKFAVPEHYDGKTTSNTTKYAEVHGICWWTNLPVTNRKPLQLSKFYSPDLYPKYEAKNTKGKPTATAPVDAINVDRVADIPCNYDGLMGVPITIIGQLDYNQFEVVGKLNNGFIGDKKVFSRILI
;
A
#
# COMPACT_ATOMS: atom_id res chain seq x y z
N ALA A 1 -15.18 -2.62 -1.12
CA ALA A 1 -14.67 -3.80 -1.87
C ALA A 1 -13.46 -4.42 -1.15
N GLU A 2 -12.33 -3.69 -0.90
CA GLU A 2 -11.13 -4.29 -0.29
C GLU A 2 -11.43 -4.90 1.09
N LEU A 3 -11.93 -4.11 2.02
CA LEU A 3 -12.17 -4.55 3.40
C LEU A 3 -13.17 -5.70 3.52
N GLN A 4 -14.05 -5.88 2.54
CA GLN A 4 -14.97 -7.03 2.50
C GLN A 4 -14.26 -8.36 2.35
N ASN A 5 -13.12 -8.37 1.64
CA ASN A 5 -12.30 -9.58 1.47
C ASN A 5 -11.55 -9.96 2.75
N HIS A 6 -11.39 -9.01 3.68
CA HIS A 6 -10.70 -9.19 4.96
C HIS A 6 -11.68 -9.29 6.16
N ARG A 7 -12.95 -9.58 5.90
CA ARG A 7 -13.99 -9.58 6.94
C ARG A 7 -13.69 -10.52 8.12
N ASN A 8 -13.12 -11.68 7.82
CA ASN A 8 -12.81 -12.67 8.84
C ASN A 8 -11.68 -12.23 9.76
N GLU A 9 -10.68 -11.55 9.18
CA GLU A 9 -9.52 -11.04 9.88
C GLU A 9 -9.86 -9.83 10.76
N LEU A 10 -10.94 -9.11 10.44
CA LEU A 10 -11.43 -7.95 11.19
C LEU A 10 -12.30 -8.33 12.40
N LYS A 11 -12.88 -9.51 12.40
CA LYS A 11 -13.82 -9.95 13.45
C LYS A 11 -13.14 -9.98 14.83
N GLY A 12 -13.73 -9.30 15.79
CA GLY A 12 -13.26 -9.23 17.18
C GLY A 12 -12.02 -8.33 17.38
N LYS A 13 -11.62 -7.56 16.36
CA LYS A 13 -10.41 -6.73 16.39
C LYS A 13 -10.68 -5.29 16.77
N VAL A 14 -9.67 -4.66 17.37
CA VAL A 14 -9.58 -3.22 17.56
C VAL A 14 -8.91 -2.63 16.31
N VAL A 15 -9.66 -1.85 15.54
CA VAL A 15 -9.17 -1.20 14.32
C VAL A 15 -8.77 0.24 14.66
N TYR A 16 -7.62 0.68 14.16
CA TYR A 16 -7.14 2.05 14.31
C TYR A 16 -6.93 2.72 12.95
N CYS A 17 -7.61 3.86 12.76
CA CYS A 17 -7.47 4.76 11.62
C CYS A 17 -6.67 6.00 12.08
N ASN A 18 -5.36 5.90 12.10
CA ASN A 18 -4.50 6.90 12.75
C ASN A 18 -4.08 8.10 11.87
N CYS A 19 -4.66 8.21 10.68
CA CYS A 19 -4.46 9.36 9.78
C CYS A 19 -5.77 9.81 9.14
N ASP A 20 -6.90 9.49 9.75
CA ASP A 20 -8.23 9.75 9.21
C ASP A 20 -9.05 10.59 10.17
N ASP A 21 -9.47 11.78 9.72
CA ASP A 21 -10.31 12.67 10.51
C ASP A 21 -11.60 11.96 10.96
N PRO A 22 -11.83 11.83 12.27
CA PRO A 22 -13.01 11.18 12.83
C PRO A 22 -14.34 11.73 12.36
N THR A 23 -14.38 12.99 11.94
CA THR A 23 -15.61 13.73 11.59
C THR A 23 -15.91 13.75 10.11
N SER A 24 -14.88 13.66 9.26
CA SER A 24 -15.03 13.85 7.80
C SER A 24 -14.52 12.68 6.96
N SER A 25 -13.68 11.78 7.52
CA SER A 25 -13.11 10.67 6.74
C SER A 25 -14.18 9.66 6.29
N ASN A 26 -14.20 9.40 4.99
CA ASN A 26 -15.03 8.34 4.42
C ASN A 26 -14.58 6.93 4.86
N PHE A 27 -13.32 6.77 5.23
CA PHE A 27 -12.80 5.52 5.82
C PHE A 27 -13.45 5.23 7.16
N VAL A 28 -13.41 6.22 8.07
CA VAL A 28 -14.02 6.13 9.40
C VAL A 28 -15.52 5.90 9.27
N ARG A 29 -16.19 6.69 8.44
CA ARG A 29 -17.63 6.54 8.18
C ARG A 29 -17.98 5.13 7.71
N TYR A 30 -17.25 4.62 6.71
CA TYR A 30 -17.47 3.27 6.17
C TYR A 30 -17.30 2.19 7.23
N LEU A 31 -16.26 2.28 8.08
CA LEU A 31 -16.02 1.32 9.16
C LEU A 31 -17.09 1.41 10.26
N CYS A 32 -17.57 2.63 10.57
CA CYS A 32 -18.70 2.82 11.49
C CYS A 32 -19.98 2.18 10.94
N ASP A 33 -20.32 2.45 9.67
CA ASP A 33 -21.53 1.91 9.05
C ASP A 33 -21.51 0.37 8.94
N ASN A 34 -20.33 -0.23 8.90
CA ASN A 34 -20.13 -1.67 8.83
C ASN A 34 -19.61 -2.29 10.16
N PHE A 35 -19.61 -1.55 11.26
CA PHE A 35 -19.04 -1.97 12.55
C PHE A 35 -19.56 -3.34 13.00
N ASN A 36 -20.88 -3.50 13.05
CA ASN A 36 -21.52 -4.75 13.40
C ASN A 36 -21.35 -5.85 12.35
N ALA A 37 -21.43 -5.49 11.06
CA ALA A 37 -21.27 -6.43 9.95
C ALA A 37 -19.88 -7.05 9.90
N TYR A 38 -18.84 -6.30 10.25
CA TYR A 38 -17.47 -6.81 10.39
C TYR A 38 -17.20 -7.43 11.76
N GLY A 39 -18.10 -7.26 12.73
CA GLY A 39 -17.94 -7.77 14.07
C GLY A 39 -16.75 -7.16 14.80
N LEU A 40 -16.46 -5.88 14.57
CA LEU A 40 -15.35 -5.19 15.21
C LEU A 40 -15.53 -5.19 16.74
N LYS A 41 -14.41 -5.28 17.48
CA LYS A 41 -14.39 -5.06 18.91
C LYS A 41 -14.45 -3.58 19.24
N ALA A 42 -13.61 -2.79 18.57
CA ALA A 42 -13.60 -1.34 18.65
C ALA A 42 -13.05 -0.73 17.35
N LEU A 43 -13.40 0.53 17.12
CA LEU A 43 -12.80 1.38 16.09
C LEU A 43 -12.29 2.65 16.75
N ILE A 44 -11.05 2.99 16.51
CA ILE A 44 -10.43 4.22 16.99
C ILE A 44 -9.98 5.02 15.74
N ALA A 45 -10.19 6.33 15.76
CA ALA A 45 -9.70 7.20 14.71
C ALA A 45 -9.10 8.48 15.29
N THR A 46 -7.99 8.91 14.72
CA THR A 46 -7.31 10.18 15.03
C THR A 46 -6.73 10.78 13.76
N HIS A 47 -6.46 12.08 13.80
CA HIS A 47 -5.78 12.77 12.69
C HIS A 47 -4.92 13.91 13.23
N TYR A 48 -3.96 14.31 12.43
CA TYR A 48 -3.11 15.45 12.70
C TYR A 48 -3.83 16.76 12.40
N ILE A 49 -3.68 17.74 13.28
CA ILE A 49 -4.06 19.15 13.04
C ILE A 49 -2.80 19.99 13.29
N ASP A 50 -2.41 20.78 12.29
CA ASP A 50 -1.27 21.69 12.41
C ASP A 50 -1.61 22.83 13.39
N PRO A 51 -0.92 22.92 14.54
CA PRO A 51 -1.17 23.94 15.53
C PRO A 51 -0.78 25.36 15.08
N GLN A 52 -0.02 25.48 13.98
CA GLN A 52 0.33 26.78 13.41
C GLN A 52 -0.77 27.36 12.52
N THR A 53 -1.62 26.49 11.95
CA THR A 53 -2.67 26.90 11.00
C THR A 53 -4.09 26.76 11.56
N SER A 54 -4.25 26.08 12.70
CA SER A 54 -5.55 25.89 13.34
C SER A 54 -5.49 26.04 14.85
N THR A 55 -6.52 26.65 15.41
CA THR A 55 -6.76 26.71 16.87
C THR A 55 -7.58 25.53 17.39
N GLN A 56 -8.08 24.68 16.50
CA GLN A 56 -8.81 23.48 16.87
C GLN A 56 -7.84 22.41 17.36
N LYS A 57 -8.23 21.69 18.41
CA LYS A 57 -7.51 20.51 18.84
C LYS A 57 -8.01 19.28 18.09
N PRO A 58 -7.14 18.34 17.76
CA PRO A 58 -7.56 17.08 17.17
C PRO A 58 -8.38 16.27 18.16
N VAL A 59 -9.28 15.47 17.63
CA VAL A 59 -10.14 14.58 18.42
C VAL A 59 -9.86 13.13 18.12
N LYS A 60 -10.07 12.30 19.14
CA LYS A 60 -10.08 10.84 19.03
C LYS A 60 -11.54 10.38 19.05
N LEU A 61 -11.95 9.66 18.01
CA LEU A 61 -13.17 8.87 18.01
C LEU A 61 -12.88 7.49 18.57
N THR A 62 -13.71 7.02 19.49
CA THR A 62 -13.77 5.63 19.91
C THR A 62 -15.19 5.10 19.67
N VAL A 63 -15.29 4.01 18.91
CA VAL A 63 -16.53 3.26 18.72
C VAL A 63 -16.37 1.90 19.36
N SER A 64 -17.26 1.54 20.27
CA SER A 64 -17.23 0.25 20.97
C SER A 64 -18.64 -0.34 21.05
N ARG A 65 -18.73 -1.64 21.35
CA ARG A 65 -20.03 -2.29 21.58
C ARG A 65 -20.62 -1.78 22.88
N ALA A 66 -21.92 -1.57 22.88
CA ALA A 66 -22.67 -1.32 24.10
C ALA A 66 -22.86 -2.63 24.89
N ASP A 67 -22.72 -2.57 26.20
CA ASP A 67 -22.74 -3.76 27.07
C ASP A 67 -24.05 -4.60 27.01
N ASN A 68 -25.16 -4.00 26.61
CA ASN A 68 -26.48 -4.62 26.65
C ASN A 68 -27.31 -4.45 25.36
N ALA A 69 -26.72 -4.10 24.20
CA ALA A 69 -27.51 -3.76 23.04
C ALA A 69 -26.88 -4.26 21.74
N GLU A 70 -27.71 -4.43 20.72
CA GLU A 70 -27.31 -4.65 19.34
C GLU A 70 -26.60 -3.43 18.72
N GLY A 71 -26.42 -2.34 19.50
CA GLY A 71 -25.83 -1.06 19.11
C GLY A 71 -24.34 -0.92 19.42
N PHE A 72 -23.82 0.26 19.10
CA PHE A 72 -22.48 0.69 19.46
C PHE A 72 -22.51 2.11 20.05
N ILE A 73 -21.56 2.40 20.93
CA ILE A 73 -21.35 3.72 21.54
C ILE A 73 -20.28 4.44 20.73
N ARG A 74 -20.51 5.73 20.46
CA ARG A 74 -19.53 6.64 19.88
C ARG A 74 -19.13 7.68 20.91
N GLU A 75 -17.85 7.78 21.15
CA GLU A 75 -17.27 8.78 22.03
C GLU A 75 -16.22 9.60 21.30
N LEU A 76 -16.29 10.92 21.44
CA LEU A 76 -15.29 11.86 20.95
C LEU A 76 -14.58 12.48 22.14
N THR A 77 -13.26 12.34 22.17
CA THR A 77 -12.41 12.96 23.19
C THR A 77 -11.34 13.80 22.52
N THR A 78 -10.98 14.94 23.12
CA THR A 78 -9.89 15.78 22.62
C THR A 78 -8.55 15.11 22.93
N LEU A 79 -7.62 15.12 21.97
CA LEU A 79 -6.25 14.70 22.20
C LEU A 79 -5.48 15.80 22.96
N GLU A 80 -4.48 15.40 23.74
CA GLU A 80 -3.60 16.35 24.41
C GLU A 80 -2.63 17.03 23.43
N GLY A 81 -2.05 16.23 22.51
CA GLY A 81 -1.15 16.66 21.46
C GLY A 81 -1.84 17.12 20.18
N ASP A 82 -1.07 17.19 19.10
CA ASP A 82 -1.49 17.63 17.77
C ASP A 82 -2.06 16.48 16.88
N GLY A 83 -2.08 15.26 17.39
CA GLY A 83 -2.58 14.08 16.68
C GLY A 83 -1.59 13.51 15.65
N ASP A 84 -0.33 13.93 15.65
CA ASP A 84 0.71 13.30 14.82
C ASP A 84 0.83 11.81 15.19
N PHE A 85 0.83 10.96 14.17
CA PHE A 85 0.90 9.51 14.36
C PHE A 85 2.19 9.04 15.08
N ARG A 86 3.22 9.88 15.15
CA ARG A 86 4.50 9.65 15.85
C ARG A 86 4.48 10.11 17.29
N SER A 87 3.46 10.84 17.74
CA SER A 87 3.36 11.30 19.12
C SER A 87 3.22 10.13 20.09
N GLU A 88 3.67 10.30 21.32
CA GLU A 88 3.56 9.27 22.37
C GLU A 88 2.11 8.85 22.59
N GLU A 89 1.18 9.81 22.55
CA GLU A 89 -0.27 9.56 22.68
C GLU A 89 -0.78 8.67 21.56
N CYS A 90 -0.48 8.98 20.29
CA CYS A 90 -0.88 8.19 19.13
C CYS A 90 -0.19 6.82 19.09
N ILE A 91 1.07 6.72 19.53
CA ILE A 91 1.79 5.45 19.67
C ILE A 91 1.15 4.58 20.76
N ALA A 92 0.71 5.16 21.88
CA ALA A 92 0.00 4.42 22.93
C ALA A 92 -1.32 3.85 22.40
N ILE A 93 -2.07 4.61 21.59
CA ILE A 93 -3.27 4.14 20.90
C ILE A 93 -2.92 3.02 19.91
N LEU A 94 -1.88 3.21 19.09
CA LEU A 94 -1.39 2.22 18.14
C LEU A 94 -1.07 0.90 18.85
N ASN A 95 -0.42 0.96 20.00
CA ASN A 95 -0.07 -0.24 20.78
C ASN A 95 -1.30 -1.00 21.28
N SER A 96 -2.41 -0.33 21.55
CA SER A 96 -3.67 -0.93 21.97
C SER A 96 -4.50 -1.53 20.82
N ALA A 97 -4.19 -1.19 19.57
CA ALA A 97 -4.89 -1.67 18.39
C ALA A 97 -4.37 -3.03 17.91
N ASP A 98 -5.23 -3.80 17.26
CA ASP A 98 -4.86 -5.04 16.58
C ASP A 98 -4.48 -4.81 15.12
N ILE A 99 -5.24 -3.96 14.43
CA ILE A 99 -5.12 -3.70 12.99
C ILE A 99 -5.15 -2.20 12.71
N VAL A 100 -4.24 -1.74 11.87
CA VAL A 100 -4.24 -0.38 11.33
C VAL A 100 -4.88 -0.37 9.95
N ILE A 101 -5.94 0.43 9.77
CA ILE A 101 -6.61 0.63 8.48
C ILE A 101 -6.71 2.12 8.24
N THR A 102 -5.93 2.67 7.30
CA THR A 102 -5.89 4.12 7.11
C THR A 102 -5.40 4.51 5.72
N ASN A 103 -5.64 5.76 5.36
CA ASN A 103 -5.03 6.42 4.22
C ASN A 103 -3.96 7.40 4.72
N PRO A 104 -2.70 6.97 4.91
CA PRO A 104 -1.68 7.83 5.46
C PRO A 104 -1.27 8.94 4.48
N PRO A 105 -0.72 10.07 4.96
CA PRO A 105 -0.24 11.14 4.10
C PRO A 105 0.93 10.65 3.23
N PHE A 106 0.83 10.82 1.92
CA PHE A 106 1.81 10.28 0.97
C PHE A 106 3.21 10.88 1.14
N SER A 107 3.31 12.12 1.62
CA SER A 107 4.59 12.78 1.92
C SER A 107 5.34 12.12 3.08
N LEU A 108 4.62 11.51 4.03
CA LEU A 108 5.17 10.84 5.22
C LEU A 108 5.02 9.32 5.15
N TRP A 109 4.67 8.77 4.00
CA TRP A 109 4.30 7.36 3.86
C TRP A 109 5.43 6.41 4.27
N ARG A 110 6.70 6.79 4.02
CA ARG A 110 7.85 6.01 4.45
C ARG A 110 7.94 5.92 5.97
N ASP A 111 7.93 7.05 6.65
CA ASP A 111 8.05 7.12 8.12
C ASP A 111 6.87 6.38 8.77
N PHE A 112 5.69 6.53 8.17
CA PHE A 112 4.48 5.85 8.62
C PHE A 112 4.62 4.32 8.56
N ILE A 113 4.99 3.76 7.39
CA ILE A 113 5.08 2.30 7.24
C ILE A 113 6.21 1.70 8.08
N ASP A 114 7.33 2.42 8.22
CA ASP A 114 8.45 1.98 9.06
C ASP A 114 8.00 1.88 10.53
N LEU A 115 7.21 2.85 11.02
CA LEU A 115 6.59 2.78 12.35
C LEU A 115 5.64 1.59 12.49
N ILE A 116 4.75 1.37 11.52
CA ILE A 116 3.77 0.27 11.58
C ILE A 116 4.46 -1.09 11.60
N ILE A 117 5.48 -1.29 10.76
CA ILE A 117 6.27 -2.52 10.72
C ILE A 117 7.04 -2.70 12.04
N ALA A 118 7.70 -1.66 12.54
CA ALA A 118 8.43 -1.70 13.81
C ALA A 118 7.52 -2.02 15.00
N SER A 119 6.27 -1.56 14.95
CA SER A 119 5.24 -1.85 15.96
C SER A 119 4.63 -3.25 15.82
N ASN A 120 5.07 -4.05 14.83
CA ASN A 120 4.57 -5.40 14.54
C ASN A 120 3.03 -5.48 14.43
N LYS A 121 2.43 -4.46 13.81
CA LYS A 121 0.97 -4.38 13.64
C LYS A 121 0.51 -5.02 12.35
N THR A 122 -0.67 -5.62 12.39
CA THR A 122 -1.41 -5.96 11.17
C THR A 122 -1.90 -4.68 10.51
N PHE A 123 -1.89 -4.62 9.19
CA PHE A 123 -2.31 -3.41 8.49
C PHE A 123 -2.98 -3.66 7.15
N ILE A 124 -3.85 -2.72 6.76
CA ILE A 124 -4.42 -2.54 5.42
C ILE A 124 -4.32 -1.05 5.10
N LEU A 125 -3.38 -0.67 4.26
CA LEU A 125 -3.04 0.73 4.00
C LEU A 125 -3.25 1.10 2.54
N LEU A 126 -3.82 2.27 2.30
CA LEU A 126 -3.83 2.85 0.96
C LEU A 126 -2.49 3.51 0.68
N GLY A 127 -1.88 3.22 -0.46
CA GLY A 127 -0.58 3.76 -0.81
C GLY A 127 -0.27 3.66 -2.29
N THR A 128 0.88 4.20 -2.68
CA THR A 128 1.35 4.09 -4.06
C THR A 128 2.06 2.75 -4.30
N ILE A 129 1.94 2.21 -5.51
CA ILE A 129 2.72 1.04 -5.94
C ILE A 129 4.24 1.30 -5.83
N HIS A 130 4.66 2.56 -5.93
CA HIS A 130 6.06 2.95 -5.78
C HIS A 130 6.61 2.78 -4.36
N ALA A 131 5.76 2.47 -3.37
CA ALA A 131 6.20 2.12 -2.02
C ALA A 131 7.12 0.89 -1.99
N ILE A 132 7.09 0.04 -3.03
CA ILE A 132 8.09 -1.03 -3.22
C ILE A 132 9.54 -0.52 -3.28
N ASN A 133 9.75 0.78 -3.47
CA ASN A 133 11.06 1.40 -3.41
C ASN A 133 11.57 1.64 -1.98
N TYR A 134 10.72 1.54 -0.97
CA TYR A 134 11.13 1.59 0.43
C TYR A 134 11.68 0.23 0.86
N GLN A 135 12.80 0.25 1.59
CA GLN A 135 13.52 -0.98 1.93
C GLN A 135 12.66 -1.91 2.79
N SER A 136 11.94 -1.37 3.76
CA SER A 136 11.03 -2.12 4.64
C SER A 136 9.93 -2.87 3.87
N ILE A 137 9.35 -2.23 2.85
CA ILE A 137 8.35 -2.87 1.97
C ILE A 137 9.02 -3.95 1.11
N LEU A 138 10.16 -3.63 0.49
CA LEU A 138 10.88 -4.60 -0.35
C LEU A 138 11.25 -5.86 0.44
N ASP A 139 11.78 -5.70 1.64
CA ASP A 139 12.16 -6.81 2.50
C ASP A 139 10.94 -7.63 2.94
N GLY A 140 9.84 -6.96 3.25
CA GLY A 140 8.56 -7.62 3.53
C GLY A 140 8.01 -8.41 2.34
N VAL A 141 8.11 -7.86 1.13
CA VAL A 141 7.70 -8.55 -0.11
C VAL A 141 8.62 -9.73 -0.39
N LYS A 142 9.95 -9.58 -0.28
CA LYS A 142 10.90 -10.70 -0.42
C LYS A 142 10.61 -11.84 0.54
N ALA A 143 10.26 -11.50 1.78
CA ALA A 143 9.93 -12.49 2.81
C ALA A 143 8.50 -13.07 2.68
N GLY A 144 7.71 -12.66 1.70
CA GLY A 144 6.30 -13.05 1.55
C GLY A 144 5.38 -12.54 2.67
N LYS A 145 5.84 -11.58 3.48
CA LYS A 145 5.12 -11.02 4.64
C LYS A 145 4.31 -9.79 4.32
N ILE A 146 4.63 -9.08 3.25
CA ILE A 146 3.91 -7.89 2.78
C ILE A 146 3.54 -8.09 1.32
N THR A 147 2.32 -7.73 1.00
CA THR A 147 1.79 -7.84 -0.36
C THR A 147 0.81 -6.72 -0.66
N THR A 148 0.37 -6.61 -1.91
CA THR A 148 -0.76 -5.72 -2.25
C THR A 148 -2.08 -6.44 -2.01
N GLY A 149 -3.15 -5.66 -1.75
CA GLY A 149 -4.48 -6.19 -1.49
C GLY A 149 -5.17 -6.85 -2.69
N TYR A 150 -6.44 -7.16 -2.53
CA TYR A 150 -7.28 -7.84 -3.52
C TYR A 150 -7.72 -6.93 -4.66
N THR A 151 -7.89 -5.64 -4.41
CA THR A 151 -8.58 -4.71 -5.31
C THR A 151 -7.71 -3.51 -5.70
N ASN A 152 -8.13 -2.85 -6.79
CA ASN A 152 -7.58 -1.57 -7.26
C ASN A 152 -6.08 -1.57 -7.65
N PHE A 153 -5.47 -2.76 -7.73
CA PHE A 153 -4.09 -2.83 -8.16
C PHE A 153 -3.94 -2.37 -9.62
N ASN A 154 -3.02 -1.41 -9.84
CA ASN A 154 -2.71 -0.84 -11.16
C ASN A 154 -3.94 -0.31 -11.92
N LYS A 155 -4.97 0.11 -11.20
CA LYS A 155 -6.16 0.76 -11.76
C LYS A 155 -6.17 2.24 -11.39
N THR A 156 -6.69 3.06 -12.30
CA THR A 156 -6.99 4.45 -12.00
C THR A 156 -8.14 4.54 -11.02
N LEU A 157 -7.94 5.19 -9.89
CA LEU A 157 -9.01 5.49 -8.95
C LEU A 157 -9.60 6.86 -9.27
N LYS A 158 -10.94 6.95 -9.22
CA LYS A 158 -11.67 8.20 -9.39
C LYS A 158 -12.25 8.61 -8.03
N PHE A 159 -11.90 9.81 -7.61
CA PHE A 159 -12.41 10.39 -6.37
C PHE A 159 -13.28 11.60 -6.71
N ALA A 160 -14.50 11.63 -6.18
CA ALA A 160 -15.30 12.84 -6.22
C ALA A 160 -14.60 13.93 -5.40
N VAL A 161 -14.43 15.10 -5.98
CA VAL A 161 -13.74 16.22 -5.35
C VAL A 161 -14.66 17.43 -5.26
N PRO A 162 -14.46 18.34 -4.28
CA PRO A 162 -15.24 19.57 -4.16
C PRO A 162 -15.11 20.46 -5.40
N GLU A 163 -16.10 21.36 -5.61
CA GLU A 163 -16.10 22.28 -6.75
C GLU A 163 -14.87 23.19 -6.82
N HIS A 164 -14.32 23.57 -5.67
CA HIS A 164 -13.14 24.42 -5.56
C HIS A 164 -11.80 23.68 -5.75
N TYR A 165 -11.84 22.40 -6.11
CA TYR A 165 -10.61 21.62 -6.35
C TYR A 165 -9.94 22.06 -7.65
N ASP A 166 -8.67 22.50 -7.58
CA ASP A 166 -7.90 23.05 -8.69
C ASP A 166 -7.13 22.00 -9.52
N GLY A 167 -7.25 20.71 -9.17
CA GLY A 167 -6.62 19.62 -9.89
C GLY A 167 -7.30 19.26 -11.21
N LYS A 168 -6.66 18.40 -12.01
CA LYS A 168 -7.24 17.87 -13.26
C LYS A 168 -8.49 17.04 -12.95
N THR A 169 -9.60 17.35 -13.63
CA THR A 169 -10.91 16.71 -13.47
C THR A 169 -11.44 16.18 -14.80
N THR A 170 -12.27 15.16 -14.77
CA THR A 170 -12.69 14.40 -15.96
C THR A 170 -14.16 14.54 -16.34
N SER A 171 -14.96 15.39 -15.67
CA SER A 171 -16.40 15.52 -15.96
C SER A 171 -16.91 16.95 -15.77
N ASN A 172 -17.93 17.32 -16.57
CA ASN A 172 -18.57 18.64 -16.53
C ASN A 172 -19.68 18.76 -15.46
N THR A 173 -20.16 17.65 -14.89
CA THR A 173 -21.30 17.64 -13.94
C THR A 173 -20.92 17.24 -12.52
N THR A 174 -19.93 16.37 -12.39
CA THR A 174 -19.33 16.00 -11.08
C THR A 174 -17.83 15.94 -11.27
N LYS A 175 -17.09 16.77 -10.52
CA LYS A 175 -15.63 16.79 -10.62
C LYS A 175 -15.05 15.53 -9.99
N TYR A 176 -14.25 14.79 -10.75
CA TYR A 176 -13.50 13.64 -10.28
C TYR A 176 -12.00 13.86 -10.49
N ALA A 177 -11.21 13.69 -9.45
CA ALA A 177 -9.77 13.55 -9.58
C ALA A 177 -9.41 12.09 -9.89
N GLU A 178 -8.56 11.90 -10.90
CA GLU A 178 -8.01 10.59 -11.24
C GLU A 178 -6.63 10.41 -10.61
N VAL A 179 -6.46 9.35 -9.84
CA VAL A 179 -5.19 9.02 -9.20
C VAL A 179 -4.72 7.66 -9.70
N HIS A 180 -3.52 7.66 -10.29
CA HIS A 180 -2.91 6.46 -10.84
C HIS A 180 -1.91 5.84 -9.86
N GLY A 181 -1.69 4.53 -10.00
CA GLY A 181 -0.66 3.82 -9.25
C GLY A 181 -0.93 3.69 -7.74
N ILE A 182 -2.19 3.86 -7.32
CA ILE A 182 -2.63 3.62 -5.95
C ILE A 182 -3.04 2.16 -5.81
N CYS A 183 -2.65 1.53 -4.70
CA CYS A 183 -3.03 0.18 -4.34
C CYS A 183 -3.16 0.04 -2.82
N TRP A 184 -3.70 -1.07 -2.40
CA TRP A 184 -3.70 -1.47 -1.00
C TRP A 184 -2.41 -2.22 -0.69
N TRP A 185 -1.82 -1.93 0.46
CA TRP A 185 -0.70 -2.66 1.03
C TRP A 185 -1.16 -3.34 2.32
N THR A 186 -0.77 -4.61 2.50
CA THR A 186 -1.18 -5.39 3.66
C THR A 186 -0.15 -6.46 4.01
N ASN A 187 -0.12 -6.85 5.28
CA ASN A 187 0.56 -8.04 5.77
C ASN A 187 -0.42 -9.19 6.11
N LEU A 188 -1.70 -9.02 5.74
CA LEU A 188 -2.68 -10.10 5.79
C LEU A 188 -2.56 -11.03 4.58
N PRO A 189 -2.95 -12.31 4.71
CA PRO A 189 -2.98 -13.23 3.59
C PRO A 189 -3.91 -12.75 2.47
N VAL A 190 -3.45 -12.83 1.23
CA VAL A 190 -4.25 -12.58 0.02
C VAL A 190 -4.29 -13.88 -0.78
N THR A 191 -5.41 -14.59 -0.71
CA THR A 191 -5.52 -16.01 -1.11
C THR A 191 -6.07 -16.25 -2.51
N ASN A 192 -6.53 -15.21 -3.23
CA ASN A 192 -7.17 -15.38 -4.54
C ASN A 192 -6.20 -15.24 -5.74
N ARG A 193 -4.90 -15.16 -5.49
CA ARG A 193 -3.91 -15.09 -6.56
C ARG A 193 -3.77 -16.44 -7.23
N LYS A 194 -3.80 -16.42 -8.56
CA LYS A 194 -3.58 -17.62 -9.38
C LYS A 194 -2.19 -17.56 -9.99
N PRO A 195 -1.52 -18.71 -10.14
CA PRO A 195 -0.26 -18.77 -10.86
C PRO A 195 -0.37 -18.13 -12.25
N LEU A 196 0.68 -17.40 -12.63
CA LEU A 196 0.77 -16.82 -13.95
C LEU A 196 0.87 -17.93 -15.01
N GLN A 197 0.07 -17.81 -16.06
CA GLN A 197 0.13 -18.73 -17.20
C GLN A 197 1.29 -18.29 -18.11
N LEU A 198 2.44 -18.96 -17.97
CA LEU A 198 3.64 -18.67 -18.75
C LEU A 198 3.58 -19.42 -20.07
N SER A 199 3.55 -18.71 -21.18
CA SER A 199 3.46 -19.28 -22.53
C SER A 199 4.57 -18.84 -23.48
N LYS A 200 5.47 -17.96 -23.03
CA LYS A 200 6.58 -17.47 -23.81
C LYS A 200 7.81 -18.34 -23.60
N PHE A 201 8.61 -18.48 -24.65
CA PHE A 201 9.90 -19.14 -24.57
C PHE A 201 11.04 -18.13 -24.62
N TYR A 202 12.06 -18.40 -23.84
CA TYR A 202 13.26 -17.58 -23.84
C TYR A 202 14.00 -17.66 -25.18
N SER A 203 14.46 -16.52 -25.67
CA SER A 203 15.52 -16.43 -26.67
C SER A 203 16.33 -15.16 -26.40
N PRO A 204 17.66 -15.17 -26.64
CA PRO A 204 18.53 -14.00 -26.39
C PRO A 204 18.06 -12.73 -27.13
N ASP A 205 17.50 -12.87 -28.31
CA ASP A 205 17.02 -11.75 -29.14
C ASP A 205 15.80 -11.05 -28.56
N LEU A 206 14.94 -11.80 -27.86
CA LEU A 206 13.71 -11.28 -27.26
C LEU A 206 13.91 -10.80 -25.83
N TYR A 207 14.90 -11.33 -25.13
CA TYR A 207 15.15 -11.06 -23.70
C TYR A 207 16.60 -10.62 -23.48
N PRO A 208 16.95 -9.38 -23.83
CA PRO A 208 18.33 -8.91 -23.70
C PRO A 208 18.75 -8.80 -22.24
N LYS A 209 20.03 -9.04 -21.97
CA LYS A 209 20.63 -8.80 -20.64
C LYS A 209 20.88 -7.33 -20.40
N TYR A 210 20.91 -6.95 -19.12
CA TYR A 210 21.29 -5.60 -18.73
C TYR A 210 22.77 -5.35 -19.02
N GLU A 211 23.04 -4.15 -19.54
CA GLU A 211 24.40 -3.76 -19.93
C GLU A 211 25.20 -3.19 -18.75
N ALA A 212 26.52 -3.24 -18.91
CA ALA A 212 27.49 -2.68 -17.98
C ALA A 212 27.52 -1.13 -18.07
N LYS A 213 26.45 -0.50 -17.64
CA LYS A 213 26.29 0.97 -17.58
C LYS A 213 25.84 1.41 -16.19
N ASN A 214 26.36 2.55 -15.72
CA ASN A 214 25.89 3.14 -14.46
C ASN A 214 24.55 3.88 -14.63
N THR A 215 24.02 4.43 -13.55
CA THR A 215 22.73 5.15 -13.54
C THR A 215 22.66 6.37 -14.50
N LYS A 216 23.81 6.86 -14.96
CA LYS A 216 23.96 7.96 -15.95
C LYS A 216 24.21 7.46 -17.37
N GLY A 217 24.15 6.14 -17.60
CA GLY A 217 24.38 5.53 -18.92
C GLY A 217 25.84 5.42 -19.33
N LYS A 218 26.80 5.74 -18.44
CA LYS A 218 28.24 5.59 -18.75
C LYS A 218 28.66 4.14 -18.57
N PRO A 219 29.51 3.59 -19.45
CA PRO A 219 30.04 2.25 -19.32
C PRO A 219 30.72 2.00 -17.98
N THR A 220 30.58 0.79 -17.48
CA THR A 220 31.22 0.27 -16.25
C THR A 220 31.85 -1.08 -16.53
N ALA A 221 32.72 -1.57 -15.64
CA ALA A 221 33.40 -2.85 -15.83
C ALA A 221 32.41 -4.04 -15.84
N THR A 222 31.31 -3.95 -15.10
CA THR A 222 30.31 -5.03 -14.96
C THR A 222 28.89 -4.47 -15.08
N ALA A 223 27.97 -5.28 -15.57
CA ALA A 223 26.53 -4.98 -15.52
C ALA A 223 26.07 -4.86 -14.06
N PRO A 224 25.04 -4.02 -13.78
CA PRO A 224 24.52 -3.86 -12.41
C PRO A 224 23.96 -5.17 -11.85
N VAL A 225 23.55 -6.10 -12.72
CA VAL A 225 23.04 -7.44 -12.38
C VAL A 225 23.12 -8.34 -13.62
N ASP A 226 23.44 -9.61 -13.43
CA ASP A 226 23.36 -10.62 -14.50
C ASP A 226 21.93 -11.15 -14.61
N ALA A 227 21.08 -10.40 -15.24
CA ALA A 227 19.65 -10.71 -15.42
C ALA A 227 19.19 -10.31 -16.83
N ILE A 228 18.17 -10.99 -17.32
CA ILE A 228 17.47 -10.59 -18.54
C ILE A 228 16.40 -9.53 -18.24
N ASN A 229 16.10 -8.68 -19.21
CA ASN A 229 14.98 -7.74 -19.11
C ASN A 229 13.70 -8.37 -19.68
N VAL A 230 12.63 -8.31 -18.91
CA VAL A 230 11.28 -8.68 -19.32
C VAL A 230 10.42 -7.43 -19.35
N ASP A 231 9.93 -7.04 -20.52
CA ASP A 231 9.22 -5.76 -20.69
C ASP A 231 7.81 -5.77 -20.10
N ARG A 232 7.12 -6.91 -20.10
CA ARG A 232 5.77 -7.07 -19.54
C ARG A 232 5.68 -8.34 -18.72
N VAL A 233 4.86 -8.33 -17.65
CA VAL A 233 4.64 -9.52 -16.80
C VAL A 233 4.12 -10.72 -17.63
N ALA A 234 3.29 -10.47 -18.63
CA ALA A 234 2.78 -11.50 -19.51
C ALA A 234 3.83 -12.15 -20.44
N ASP A 235 5.01 -11.54 -20.54
CA ASP A 235 6.11 -12.04 -21.38
C ASP A 235 7.19 -12.79 -20.57
N ILE A 236 6.95 -13.09 -19.30
CA ILE A 236 7.87 -13.91 -18.50
C ILE A 236 8.01 -15.28 -19.17
N PRO A 237 9.25 -15.69 -19.53
CA PRO A 237 9.47 -16.97 -20.22
C PRO A 237 9.28 -18.16 -19.26
N CYS A 238 8.75 -19.27 -19.79
CA CYS A 238 8.48 -20.47 -19.03
C CYS A 238 9.66 -21.44 -18.90
N ASN A 239 10.76 -21.18 -19.63
CA ASN A 239 11.93 -22.06 -19.75
C ASN A 239 13.24 -21.33 -19.47
N TYR A 240 13.25 -20.37 -18.56
CA TYR A 240 14.44 -19.63 -18.17
C TYR A 240 14.61 -19.68 -16.65
N ASP A 241 15.74 -20.20 -16.20
CA ASP A 241 16.03 -20.44 -14.76
C ASP A 241 16.94 -19.36 -14.16
N GLY A 242 17.35 -18.35 -14.94
CA GLY A 242 18.21 -17.25 -14.50
C GLY A 242 17.39 -16.09 -13.95
N LEU A 243 18.09 -15.07 -13.41
CA LEU A 243 17.44 -13.86 -12.91
C LEU A 243 16.74 -13.07 -14.00
N MET A 244 15.57 -12.60 -13.70
CA MET A 244 14.74 -11.79 -14.58
C MET A 244 14.37 -10.46 -13.91
N GLY A 245 14.60 -9.35 -14.61
CA GLY A 245 14.11 -8.04 -14.21
C GLY A 245 12.73 -7.78 -14.81
N VAL A 246 11.70 -7.90 -14.02
CA VAL A 246 10.30 -7.76 -14.42
C VAL A 246 9.68 -6.44 -13.95
N PRO A 247 8.64 -5.91 -14.62
CA PRO A 247 7.98 -4.70 -14.16
C PRO A 247 7.47 -4.82 -12.71
N ILE A 248 7.49 -3.71 -11.95
CA ILE A 248 7.00 -3.66 -10.57
C ILE A 248 5.54 -4.10 -10.43
N THR A 249 4.80 -4.08 -11.52
CA THR A 249 3.39 -4.52 -11.56
C THR A 249 3.20 -6.03 -11.31
N ILE A 250 4.28 -6.82 -11.32
CA ILE A 250 4.22 -8.23 -10.91
C ILE A 250 3.73 -8.41 -9.48
N ILE A 251 3.99 -7.44 -8.59
CA ILE A 251 3.65 -7.54 -7.16
C ILE A 251 2.15 -7.83 -6.96
N GLY A 252 1.29 -7.25 -7.82
CA GLY A 252 -0.15 -7.52 -7.78
C GLY A 252 -0.56 -8.91 -8.22
N GLN A 253 0.35 -9.67 -8.81
CA GLN A 253 0.11 -11.01 -9.37
C GLN A 253 1.13 -12.04 -8.84
N LEU A 254 1.98 -11.64 -7.91
CA LEU A 254 3.07 -12.47 -7.40
C LEU A 254 2.51 -13.70 -6.67
N ASP A 255 2.92 -14.87 -7.13
CA ASP A 255 2.70 -16.15 -6.48
C ASP A 255 4.07 -16.69 -6.03
N TYR A 256 4.28 -16.80 -4.73
CA TYR A 256 5.54 -17.25 -4.12
C TYR A 256 5.80 -18.74 -4.32
N ASN A 257 4.83 -19.52 -4.78
CA ASN A 257 5.07 -20.91 -5.21
C ASN A 257 5.68 -20.97 -6.62
N GLN A 258 5.57 -19.88 -7.39
CA GLN A 258 6.06 -19.80 -8.76
C GLN A 258 7.32 -18.96 -8.89
N PHE A 259 7.47 -17.91 -8.08
CA PHE A 259 8.60 -16.98 -8.16
C PHE A 259 9.15 -16.63 -6.77
N GLU A 260 10.46 -16.52 -6.69
CA GLU A 260 11.16 -15.90 -5.57
C GLU A 260 11.51 -14.45 -5.91
N VAL A 261 11.27 -13.53 -4.99
CA VAL A 261 11.71 -12.14 -5.15
C VAL A 261 13.11 -12.02 -4.57
N VAL A 262 14.11 -11.89 -5.45
CA VAL A 262 15.53 -11.78 -5.07
C VAL A 262 15.88 -10.34 -4.69
N GLY A 263 15.29 -9.35 -5.36
CA GLY A 263 15.62 -7.97 -5.11
C GLY A 263 14.95 -6.99 -6.06
N LYS A 264 15.61 -5.86 -6.24
CA LYS A 264 15.15 -4.79 -7.12
C LYS A 264 16.31 -4.14 -7.88
N LEU A 265 16.10 -3.88 -9.15
CA LEU A 265 16.97 -3.06 -9.99
C LEU A 265 16.33 -1.69 -10.20
N ASN A 266 16.95 -0.63 -9.69
CA ASN A 266 16.40 0.72 -9.79
C ASN A 266 16.55 1.33 -11.18
N ASN A 267 17.66 1.02 -11.87
CA ASN A 267 17.96 1.51 -13.21
C ASN A 267 18.83 0.48 -13.91
N GLY A 268 18.42 0.07 -15.08
CA GLY A 268 19.19 -0.76 -15.99
C GLY A 268 19.25 -0.12 -17.37
N PHE A 269 20.13 -0.60 -18.23
CA PHE A 269 20.24 -0.19 -19.62
C PHE A 269 20.21 -1.40 -20.53
N ILE A 270 19.47 -1.26 -21.63
CA ILE A 270 19.45 -2.19 -22.75
C ILE A 270 19.79 -1.34 -24.00
N GLY A 271 20.99 -1.48 -24.54
CA GLY A 271 21.51 -0.51 -25.49
C GLY A 271 21.53 0.90 -24.87
N ASP A 272 21.08 1.87 -25.59
CA ASP A 272 20.97 3.25 -25.09
C ASP A 272 19.66 3.53 -24.35
N LYS A 273 18.77 2.54 -24.26
CA LYS A 273 17.49 2.67 -23.59
C LYS A 273 17.66 2.42 -22.09
N LYS A 274 17.34 3.44 -21.27
CA LYS A 274 17.20 3.29 -19.83
C LYS A 274 15.89 2.55 -19.51
N VAL A 275 15.99 1.52 -18.70
CA VAL A 275 14.85 0.73 -18.23
C VAL A 275 14.47 1.21 -16.82
N PHE A 276 13.17 1.39 -16.58
CA PHE A 276 12.64 1.75 -15.26
C PHE A 276 12.86 0.64 -14.23
N SER A 277 12.58 0.96 -12.95
CA SER A 277 12.72 0.00 -11.85
C SER A 277 12.07 -1.34 -12.16
N ARG A 278 12.80 -2.41 -11.84
CA ARG A 278 12.37 -3.80 -12.01
C ARG A 278 12.44 -4.55 -10.69
N ILE A 279 11.53 -5.50 -10.51
CA ILE A 279 11.67 -6.54 -9.49
C ILE A 279 12.54 -7.65 -10.09
N LEU A 280 13.48 -8.13 -9.31
CA LEU A 280 14.32 -9.29 -9.69
C LEU A 280 13.66 -10.54 -9.11
N ILE A 281 13.30 -11.45 -9.99
CA ILE A 281 12.71 -12.76 -9.68
C ILE A 281 13.58 -13.87 -10.25
#